data_cfd20710d88939397bd5dd04d4947cb4
#
_entry.id   cfd20710d88939397bd5dd04d4947cb4
#
_cell.length_a   1.000
_cell.length_b   1.000
_cell.length_c   1.000
_cell.angle_alpha   90.00
_cell.angle_beta   90.00
_cell.angle_gamma   90.00
#
_symmetry.space_group_name_H-M   'P 1'
#
loop_
_entity.id
_entity.type
_entity.pdbx_description
1 polymer ?
#
loop_
_entity_poly.entity_id
_entity_poly.type
_entity_poly.pdbx_seq_one_letter_code
_entity_poly.pdbx_strand_id
1 'polypeptide(L)'
;LPGDLETYGNLTGWELLTYFANIRGGVDWHYTETLAERFALDLSRTIRVLSKGNKQKVGLVQAFMHRPELLILDEPTNGLDPLMQQEFYRMAREATTEGRTVFLSSHALAEVERIADRVGIIREGQIVLEEEVVALKAKALRQLEIHFAEPVSTKAFRELPGVRGVFADNSILHCTIEGSVDALIKIASQFEVVNITSHEPDLLQD
;
A
#
# COMPACT_ATOMS: atom_id res chain seq x y z
N LEU A 1 -10.34 10.05 9.29
CA LEU A 1 -9.05 10.74 9.41
C LEU A 1 -8.81 11.50 8.11
N PRO A 2 -8.71 12.84 8.11
CA PRO A 2 -8.33 13.61 6.94
C PRO A 2 -6.82 13.49 6.66
N GLY A 3 -6.43 13.63 5.40
CA GLY A 3 -5.03 13.54 4.95
C GLY A 3 -4.12 14.62 5.52
N ASP A 4 -4.64 15.84 5.72
CA ASP A 4 -3.97 16.91 6.45
C ASP A 4 -4.67 17.16 7.79
N LEU A 5 -3.98 16.78 8.85
CA LEU A 5 -4.49 16.92 10.22
C LEU A 5 -4.26 18.34 10.74
N GLU A 6 -5.27 19.17 10.62
CA GLU A 6 -5.39 20.38 11.43
C GLU A 6 -5.96 20.01 12.80
N THR A 7 -5.12 20.05 13.83
CA THR A 7 -5.49 19.67 15.18
C THR A 7 -5.32 20.85 16.15
N TYR A 8 -5.91 20.73 17.33
CA TYR A 8 -5.74 21.72 18.42
C TYR A 8 -4.28 21.76 18.89
N GLY A 9 -3.48 22.59 18.24
CA GLY A 9 -2.01 22.61 18.37
C GLY A 9 -1.49 22.87 19.80
N ASN A 10 -2.28 23.48 20.68
CA ASN A 10 -1.91 23.79 22.05
C ASN A 10 -2.10 22.61 23.01
N LEU A 11 -2.83 21.57 22.61
CA LEU A 11 -3.04 20.36 23.41
C LEU A 11 -1.84 19.42 23.28
N THR A 12 -1.59 18.62 24.30
CA THR A 12 -0.75 17.42 24.22
C THR A 12 -1.48 16.31 23.47
N GLY A 13 -0.76 15.27 23.06
CA GLY A 13 -1.38 14.08 22.48
C GLY A 13 -2.44 13.48 23.40
N TRP A 14 -2.13 13.35 24.70
CA TRP A 14 -3.06 12.86 25.72
C TRP A 14 -4.33 13.70 25.83
N GLU A 15 -4.19 15.02 25.92
CA GLU A 15 -5.33 15.95 26.05
C GLU A 15 -6.24 15.87 24.81
N LEU A 16 -5.63 15.77 23.61
CA LEU A 16 -6.37 15.63 22.36
C LEU A 16 -7.15 14.32 22.31
N LEU A 17 -6.52 13.18 22.64
CA LEU A 17 -7.18 11.88 22.65
C LEU A 17 -8.28 11.82 23.73
N THR A 18 -8.01 12.42 24.91
CA THR A 18 -9.01 12.53 25.99
C THR A 18 -10.22 13.37 25.55
N TYR A 19 -10.00 14.46 24.84
CA TYR A 19 -11.10 15.27 24.29
C TYR A 19 -12.00 14.45 23.36
N PHE A 20 -11.42 13.72 22.42
CA PHE A 20 -12.17 12.86 21.49
C PHE A 20 -12.82 11.67 22.19
N ALA A 21 -12.16 11.08 23.19
CA ALA A 21 -12.73 10.01 24.00
C ALA A 21 -14.02 10.47 24.72
N ASN A 22 -13.98 11.65 25.34
CA ASN A 22 -15.11 12.20 26.06
C ASN A 22 -16.32 12.50 25.15
N ILE A 23 -16.08 12.99 23.93
CA ILE A 23 -17.15 13.23 22.96
C ILE A 23 -17.89 11.94 22.58
N ARG A 24 -17.19 10.81 22.59
CA ARG A 24 -17.74 9.50 22.19
C ARG A 24 -18.15 8.60 23.34
N GLY A 25 -18.17 9.11 24.57
CA GLY A 25 -18.61 8.36 25.76
C GLY A 25 -17.55 7.48 26.39
N GLY A 26 -16.27 7.70 26.07
CA GLY A 26 -15.13 6.98 26.63
C GLY A 26 -14.44 6.05 25.63
N VAL A 27 -13.29 5.53 26.03
CA VAL A 27 -12.47 4.57 25.26
C VAL A 27 -11.82 3.57 26.19
N ASP A 28 -11.36 2.45 25.67
CA ASP A 28 -10.41 1.58 26.33
C ASP A 28 -9.01 2.23 26.30
N TRP A 29 -8.61 2.81 27.44
CA TRP A 29 -7.31 3.50 27.55
C TRP A 29 -6.14 2.55 27.39
N HIS A 30 -6.24 1.31 27.89
CA HIS A 30 -5.18 0.32 27.72
C HIS A 30 -4.95 0.01 26.23
N TYR A 31 -6.02 -0.13 25.47
CA TYR A 31 -5.92 -0.28 24.02
C TYR A 31 -5.35 0.97 23.34
N THR A 32 -5.76 2.15 23.77
CA THR A 32 -5.26 3.43 23.25
C THR A 32 -3.76 3.60 23.48
N GLU A 33 -3.27 3.24 24.69
CA GLU A 33 -1.84 3.22 25.02
C GLU A 33 -1.08 2.23 24.14
N THR A 34 -1.60 1.02 23.97
CA THR A 34 -1.03 0.01 23.06
C THR A 34 -0.88 0.55 21.63
N LEU A 35 -1.89 1.26 21.10
CA LEU A 35 -1.82 1.88 19.79
C LEU A 35 -0.71 2.95 19.72
N ALA A 36 -0.58 3.78 20.75
CA ALA A 36 0.47 4.80 20.82
C ALA A 36 1.87 4.17 20.87
N GLU A 37 2.05 3.09 21.66
CA GLU A 37 3.31 2.34 21.74
C GLU A 37 3.68 1.72 20.39
N ARG A 38 2.75 1.12 19.68
CA ARG A 38 2.95 0.55 18.33
C ARG A 38 3.50 1.57 17.35
N PHE A 39 3.06 2.83 17.45
CA PHE A 39 3.57 3.94 16.64
C PHE A 39 4.80 4.64 17.23
N ALA A 40 5.35 4.15 18.35
CA ALA A 40 6.45 4.81 19.09
C ALA A 40 6.16 6.29 19.34
N LEU A 41 4.94 6.60 19.78
CA LEU A 41 4.40 7.95 19.90
C LEU A 41 4.44 8.43 21.35
N ASP A 42 5.13 9.54 21.59
CA ASP A 42 5.13 10.23 22.86
C ASP A 42 3.92 11.20 22.95
N LEU A 43 2.88 10.77 23.65
CA LEU A 43 1.65 11.53 23.83
C LEU A 43 1.77 12.71 24.82
N SER A 44 2.87 12.83 25.57
CA SER A 44 3.09 13.93 26.51
C SER A 44 3.44 15.25 25.79
N ARG A 45 3.87 15.17 24.52
CA ARG A 45 4.29 16.32 23.75
C ARG A 45 3.11 17.11 23.19
N THR A 46 3.27 18.41 23.14
CA THR A 46 2.29 19.32 22.51
C THR A 46 2.22 19.09 21.00
N ILE A 47 1.02 18.98 20.45
CA ILE A 47 0.77 18.70 19.02
C ILE A 47 1.52 19.67 18.09
N ARG A 48 1.57 20.97 18.45
CA ARG A 48 2.23 22.00 17.64
C ARG A 48 3.71 21.70 17.37
N VAL A 49 4.42 21.07 18.31
CA VAL A 49 5.86 20.78 18.17
C VAL A 49 6.14 19.42 17.52
N LEU A 50 5.11 18.66 17.21
CA LEU A 50 5.27 17.37 16.53
C LEU A 50 5.58 17.55 15.03
N SER A 51 6.40 16.66 14.49
CA SER A 51 6.60 16.53 13.04
C SER A 51 5.28 16.14 12.34
N LYS A 52 5.19 16.37 11.02
CA LYS A 52 4.02 15.94 10.22
C LYS A 52 3.71 14.45 10.45
N GLY A 53 4.70 13.58 10.41
CA GLY A 53 4.52 12.14 10.63
C GLY A 53 4.03 11.80 12.05
N ASN A 54 4.51 12.48 13.10
CA ASN A 54 4.01 12.26 14.45
C ASN A 54 2.59 12.78 14.64
N LYS A 55 2.20 13.88 13.99
CA LYS A 55 0.80 14.32 13.95
C LYS A 55 -0.09 13.28 13.28
N GLN A 56 0.36 12.71 12.16
CA GLN A 56 -0.33 11.62 11.47
C GLN A 56 -0.54 10.41 12.37
N LYS A 57 0.49 10.00 13.12
CA LYS A 57 0.38 8.92 14.12
C LYS A 57 -0.67 9.21 15.19
N VAL A 58 -0.73 10.45 15.72
CA VAL A 58 -1.79 10.84 16.68
C VAL A 58 -3.17 10.69 16.05
N GLY A 59 -3.33 11.13 14.81
CA GLY A 59 -4.59 10.98 14.07
C GLY A 59 -4.99 9.52 13.85
N LEU A 60 -4.01 8.65 13.55
CA LEU A 60 -4.26 7.21 13.43
C LEU A 60 -4.70 6.61 14.77
N VAL A 61 -4.01 6.91 15.87
CA VAL A 61 -4.43 6.46 17.21
C VAL A 61 -5.87 6.92 17.50
N GLN A 62 -6.19 8.18 17.22
CA GLN A 62 -7.53 8.75 17.40
C GLN A 62 -8.58 8.03 16.53
N ALA A 63 -8.26 7.65 15.30
CA ALA A 63 -9.19 6.96 14.42
C ALA A 63 -9.46 5.50 14.89
N PHE A 64 -8.45 4.81 15.40
CA PHE A 64 -8.54 3.40 15.80
C PHE A 64 -9.00 3.17 17.24
N MET A 65 -8.76 4.11 18.18
CA MET A 65 -8.97 3.92 19.63
C MET A 65 -10.40 3.56 20.02
N HIS A 66 -11.41 3.92 19.22
CA HIS A 66 -12.82 3.62 19.47
C HIS A 66 -13.29 2.30 18.87
N ARG A 67 -12.41 1.56 18.18
CA ARG A 67 -12.74 0.34 17.42
C ARG A 67 -14.01 0.49 16.56
N PRO A 68 -14.12 1.54 15.72
CA PRO A 68 -15.30 1.76 14.91
C PRO A 68 -15.52 0.63 13.91
N GLU A 69 -16.76 0.34 13.56
CA GLU A 69 -17.12 -0.64 12.52
C GLU A 69 -16.64 -0.20 11.13
N LEU A 70 -16.59 1.10 10.88
CA LEU A 70 -16.10 1.70 9.65
C LEU A 70 -15.00 2.73 9.94
N LEU A 71 -13.83 2.52 9.36
CA LEU A 71 -12.71 3.47 9.32
C LEU A 71 -12.68 4.15 7.94
N ILE A 72 -12.73 5.48 7.92
CA ILE A 72 -12.53 6.28 6.70
C ILE A 72 -11.23 7.06 6.88
N LEU A 73 -10.25 6.76 6.04
CA LEU A 73 -8.87 7.25 6.16
C LEU A 73 -8.44 7.87 4.83
N ASP A 74 -8.08 9.13 4.86
CA ASP A 74 -7.56 9.84 3.71
C ASP A 74 -6.03 9.93 3.81
N GLU A 75 -5.31 9.34 2.84
CA GLU A 75 -3.85 9.27 2.77
C GLU A 75 -3.20 8.88 4.13
N PRO A 76 -3.59 7.77 4.77
CA PRO A 76 -3.25 7.47 6.16
C PRO A 76 -1.75 7.29 6.43
N THR A 77 -0.97 6.95 5.41
CA THR A 77 0.47 6.71 5.50
C THR A 77 1.32 7.94 5.18
N ASN A 78 0.69 9.04 4.78
CA ASN A 78 1.39 10.26 4.39
C ASN A 78 2.27 10.80 5.53
N GLY A 79 3.57 10.94 5.26
CA GLY A 79 4.57 11.41 6.23
C GLY A 79 5.03 10.38 7.25
N LEU A 80 4.57 9.13 7.17
CA LEU A 80 5.08 8.02 7.97
C LEU A 80 6.38 7.46 7.35
N ASP A 81 7.31 7.07 8.21
CA ASP A 81 8.46 6.28 7.80
C ASP A 81 8.03 4.83 7.42
N PRO A 82 8.86 4.09 6.65
CA PRO A 82 8.50 2.76 6.16
C PRO A 82 8.13 1.74 7.25
N LEU A 83 8.71 1.83 8.44
CA LEU A 83 8.37 0.93 9.55
C LEU A 83 6.98 1.23 10.09
N MET A 84 6.65 2.51 10.22
CA MET A 84 5.33 2.95 10.70
C MET A 84 4.24 2.72 9.65
N GLN A 85 4.56 2.78 8.36
CA GLN A 85 3.64 2.35 7.31
C GLN A 85 3.31 0.85 7.44
N GLN A 86 4.31 0.00 7.67
CA GLN A 86 4.07 -1.43 7.89
C GLN A 86 3.22 -1.70 9.13
N GLU A 87 3.40 -0.90 10.18
CA GLU A 87 2.59 -1.00 11.39
C GLU A 87 1.13 -0.63 11.12
N PHE A 88 0.91 0.46 10.36
CA PHE A 88 -0.43 0.83 9.91
C PHE A 88 -1.09 -0.30 9.09
N TYR A 89 -0.36 -0.94 8.16
CA TYR A 89 -0.90 -2.05 7.37
C TYR A 89 -1.31 -3.24 8.24
N ARG A 90 -0.53 -3.55 9.29
CA ARG A 90 -0.89 -4.59 10.27
C ARG A 90 -2.18 -4.22 11.00
N MET A 91 -2.28 -3.00 11.51
CA MET A 91 -3.48 -2.52 12.22
C MET A 91 -4.72 -2.53 11.33
N ALA A 92 -4.60 -2.13 10.06
CA ALA A 92 -5.70 -2.17 9.10
C ALA A 92 -6.18 -3.61 8.86
N ARG A 93 -5.25 -4.56 8.68
CA ARG A 93 -5.57 -5.99 8.54
C ARG A 93 -6.18 -6.60 9.79
N GLU A 94 -5.69 -6.26 10.98
CA GLU A 94 -6.29 -6.67 12.25
C GLU A 94 -7.74 -6.18 12.34
N ALA A 95 -7.98 -4.91 11.98
CA ALA A 95 -9.32 -4.34 11.96
C ALA A 95 -10.28 -5.11 11.03
N THR A 96 -9.84 -5.45 9.81
CA THR A 96 -10.66 -6.21 8.86
C THR A 96 -10.87 -7.65 9.30
N THR A 97 -9.87 -8.28 9.91
CA THR A 97 -10.01 -9.64 10.49
C THR A 97 -10.99 -9.68 11.64
N GLU A 98 -11.14 -8.58 12.41
CA GLU A 98 -12.14 -8.41 13.45
C GLU A 98 -13.55 -8.08 12.89
N GLY A 99 -13.73 -8.06 11.57
CA GLY A 99 -15.01 -7.78 10.90
C GLY A 99 -15.31 -6.30 10.69
N ARG A 100 -14.32 -5.42 10.91
CA ARG A 100 -14.46 -3.97 10.65
C ARG A 100 -14.15 -3.65 9.19
N THR A 101 -14.72 -2.57 8.68
CA THR A 101 -14.45 -2.09 7.32
C THR A 101 -13.43 -0.97 7.36
N VAL A 102 -12.41 -1.06 6.51
CA VAL A 102 -11.43 0.02 6.30
C VAL A 102 -11.60 0.56 4.89
N PHE A 103 -11.99 1.83 4.78
CA PHE A 103 -12.04 2.57 3.54
C PHE A 103 -10.92 3.62 3.55
N LEU A 104 -10.03 3.59 2.57
CA LEU A 104 -8.90 4.50 2.52
C LEU A 104 -8.68 5.06 1.12
N SER A 105 -8.12 6.27 1.04
CA SER A 105 -7.54 6.80 -0.18
C SER A 105 -6.02 6.59 -0.16
N SER A 106 -5.43 6.38 -1.32
CA SER A 106 -3.98 6.42 -1.53
C SER A 106 -3.67 6.72 -2.99
N HIS A 107 -2.59 7.45 -3.24
CA HIS A 107 -2.04 7.66 -4.57
C HIS A 107 -0.91 6.67 -4.90
N ALA A 108 -0.54 5.81 -3.95
CA ALA A 108 0.50 4.79 -4.11
C ALA A 108 -0.13 3.41 -4.36
N LEU A 109 -0.08 2.94 -5.59
CA LEU A 109 -0.66 1.66 -5.97
C LEU A 109 -0.09 0.49 -5.16
N ALA A 110 1.22 0.47 -4.92
CA ALA A 110 1.90 -0.55 -4.12
C ALA A 110 1.35 -0.62 -2.67
N GLU A 111 0.85 0.48 -2.12
CA GLU A 111 0.15 0.51 -0.84
C GLU A 111 -1.21 -0.17 -0.94
N VAL A 112 -2.02 0.24 -1.93
CA VAL A 112 -3.34 -0.34 -2.18
C VAL A 112 -3.24 -1.87 -2.35
N GLU A 113 -2.28 -2.33 -3.13
CA GLU A 113 -2.02 -3.75 -3.36
C GLU A 113 -1.69 -4.56 -2.11
N ARG A 114 -1.14 -3.89 -1.09
CA ARG A 114 -0.76 -4.54 0.18
C ARG A 114 -1.91 -4.74 1.13
N ILE A 115 -2.88 -3.82 1.15
CA ILE A 115 -3.88 -3.76 2.24
C ILE A 115 -5.32 -3.86 1.76
N ALA A 116 -5.61 -3.53 0.50
CA ALA A 116 -6.97 -3.50 -0.01
C ALA A 116 -7.38 -4.84 -0.64
N ASP A 117 -8.64 -5.23 -0.46
CA ASP A 117 -9.26 -6.35 -1.16
C ASP A 117 -9.87 -5.86 -2.49
N ARG A 118 -10.43 -4.64 -2.48
CA ARG A 118 -11.07 -3.98 -3.63
C ARG A 118 -10.51 -2.58 -3.81
N VAL A 119 -10.48 -2.13 -5.04
CA VAL A 119 -10.00 -0.80 -5.42
C VAL A 119 -10.99 -0.12 -6.35
N GLY A 120 -11.19 1.18 -6.13
CA GLY A 120 -11.86 2.09 -7.04
C GLY A 120 -10.86 3.12 -7.57
N ILE A 121 -10.73 3.24 -8.89
CA ILE A 121 -9.88 4.26 -9.52
C ILE A 121 -10.77 5.45 -9.90
N ILE A 122 -10.40 6.64 -9.43
CA ILE A 122 -11.09 7.88 -9.70
C ILE A 122 -10.26 8.73 -10.66
N ARG A 123 -10.86 9.18 -11.74
CA ARG A 123 -10.28 10.11 -12.70
C ARG A 123 -11.31 11.20 -13.03
N GLU A 124 -10.91 12.47 -12.96
CA GLU A 124 -11.79 13.62 -13.26
C GLU A 124 -13.12 13.60 -12.46
N GLY A 125 -13.07 13.13 -11.20
CA GLY A 125 -14.24 13.04 -10.32
C GLY A 125 -15.20 11.89 -10.61
N GLN A 126 -14.84 10.96 -11.52
CA GLN A 126 -15.63 9.79 -11.85
C GLN A 126 -14.89 8.49 -11.50
N ILE A 127 -15.61 7.49 -11.02
CA ILE A 127 -15.06 6.14 -10.87
C ILE A 127 -14.94 5.52 -12.24
N VAL A 128 -13.71 5.30 -12.70
CA VAL A 128 -13.41 4.72 -14.01
C VAL A 128 -13.22 3.21 -13.95
N LEU A 129 -12.87 2.69 -12.78
CA LEU A 129 -12.71 1.25 -12.53
C LEU A 129 -13.07 0.93 -11.09
N GLU A 130 -13.76 -0.19 -10.88
CA GLU A 130 -13.96 -0.82 -9.57
C GLU A 130 -13.72 -2.32 -9.74
N GLU A 131 -12.73 -2.86 -9.02
CA GLU A 131 -12.32 -4.26 -9.18
C GLU A 131 -11.71 -4.82 -7.88
N GLU A 132 -11.64 -6.14 -7.78
CA GLU A 132 -10.81 -6.82 -6.77
C GLU A 132 -9.33 -6.66 -7.10
N VAL A 133 -8.49 -6.40 -6.10
CA VAL A 133 -7.04 -6.21 -6.29
C VAL A 133 -6.40 -7.45 -6.93
N VAL A 134 -6.86 -8.65 -6.57
CA VAL A 134 -6.36 -9.91 -7.16
C VAL A 134 -6.67 -9.98 -8.65
N ALA A 135 -7.87 -9.58 -9.08
CA ALA A 135 -8.26 -9.58 -10.48
C ALA A 135 -7.50 -8.50 -11.28
N LEU A 136 -7.30 -7.33 -10.65
CA LEU A 136 -6.49 -6.26 -11.26
C LEU A 136 -5.05 -6.71 -11.49
N LYS A 137 -4.42 -7.35 -10.50
CA LYS A 137 -3.06 -7.93 -10.62
C LYS A 137 -2.96 -9.00 -11.72
N ALA A 138 -4.01 -9.80 -11.89
CA ALA A 138 -4.04 -10.82 -12.94
C ALA A 138 -4.09 -10.23 -14.36
N LYS A 139 -4.64 -9.01 -14.49
CA LYS A 139 -4.72 -8.29 -15.79
C LYS A 139 -3.51 -7.36 -16.02
N ALA A 140 -2.72 -7.08 -15.00
CA ALA A 140 -1.60 -6.15 -15.10
C ALA A 140 -0.54 -6.65 -16.07
N LEU A 141 -0.10 -5.76 -16.95
CA LEU A 141 1.08 -5.99 -17.78
C LEU A 141 2.32 -5.91 -16.92
N ARG A 142 3.16 -6.93 -16.92
CA ARG A 142 4.43 -6.95 -16.19
C ARG A 142 5.57 -6.76 -17.16
N GLN A 143 6.51 -5.90 -16.83
CA GLN A 143 7.74 -5.74 -17.57
C GLN A 143 8.84 -6.51 -16.83
N LEU A 144 9.43 -7.47 -17.49
CA LEU A 144 10.49 -8.31 -16.96
C LEU A 144 11.76 -8.12 -17.78
N GLU A 145 12.88 -7.97 -17.09
CA GLU A 145 14.21 -8.03 -17.65
C GLU A 145 14.90 -9.31 -17.16
N ILE A 146 15.28 -10.17 -18.10
CA ILE A 146 15.99 -11.41 -17.79
C ILE A 146 17.40 -11.30 -18.36
N HIS A 147 18.38 -11.35 -17.48
CA HIS A 147 19.80 -11.33 -17.83
C HIS A 147 20.28 -12.77 -17.98
N PHE A 148 20.79 -13.11 -19.14
CA PHE A 148 21.38 -14.40 -19.43
C PHE A 148 22.90 -14.31 -19.46
N ALA A 149 23.62 -15.44 -19.25
CA ALA A 149 25.07 -15.49 -19.40
C ALA A 149 25.51 -15.25 -20.86
N GLU A 150 24.69 -15.71 -21.83
CA GLU A 150 24.93 -15.55 -23.25
C GLU A 150 23.70 -14.97 -23.97
N PRO A 151 23.85 -14.34 -25.15
CA PRO A 151 22.73 -13.83 -25.92
C PRO A 151 21.74 -14.94 -26.29
N VAL A 152 20.43 -14.67 -26.11
CA VAL A 152 19.36 -15.63 -26.40
C VAL A 152 18.48 -15.15 -27.56
N SER A 153 17.93 -16.10 -28.33
CA SER A 153 16.97 -15.78 -29.39
C SER A 153 15.60 -15.42 -28.81
N THR A 154 15.04 -14.32 -29.22
CA THR A 154 13.69 -13.87 -28.81
C THR A 154 12.57 -14.77 -29.34
N LYS A 155 12.84 -15.63 -30.33
CA LYS A 155 11.82 -16.43 -31.04
C LYS A 155 11.03 -17.35 -30.09
N ALA A 156 11.72 -18.05 -29.20
CA ALA A 156 11.09 -18.97 -28.25
C ALA A 156 10.19 -18.27 -27.22
N PHE A 157 10.44 -16.99 -26.97
CA PHE A 157 9.71 -16.18 -25.98
C PHE A 157 8.49 -15.45 -26.58
N ARG A 158 8.53 -15.13 -27.89
CA ARG A 158 7.43 -14.39 -28.57
C ARG A 158 6.13 -15.15 -28.65
N GLU A 159 6.18 -16.47 -28.75
CA GLU A 159 5.02 -17.34 -28.95
C GLU A 159 4.37 -17.80 -27.65
N LEU A 160 4.89 -17.32 -26.50
CA LEU A 160 4.38 -17.73 -25.19
C LEU A 160 3.04 -17.06 -24.87
N PRO A 161 2.14 -17.79 -24.17
CA PRO A 161 0.87 -17.23 -23.75
C PRO A 161 1.09 -16.01 -22.83
N GLY A 162 0.33 -14.94 -23.08
CA GLY A 162 0.37 -13.72 -22.31
C GLY A 162 1.51 -12.75 -22.69
N VAL A 163 2.46 -13.15 -23.52
CA VAL A 163 3.53 -12.24 -23.97
C VAL A 163 2.98 -11.24 -24.99
N ARG A 164 3.12 -9.96 -24.69
CA ARG A 164 2.68 -8.83 -25.51
C ARG A 164 3.82 -8.18 -26.29
N GLY A 165 5.03 -8.23 -25.77
CA GLY A 165 6.22 -7.71 -26.40
C GLY A 165 7.48 -8.37 -25.89
N VAL A 166 8.43 -8.64 -26.81
CA VAL A 166 9.76 -9.16 -26.48
C VAL A 166 10.80 -8.52 -27.37
N PHE A 167 11.85 -8.01 -26.77
CA PHE A 167 13.07 -7.63 -27.48
C PHE A 167 14.30 -8.02 -26.65
N ALA A 168 15.43 -8.21 -27.30
CA ALA A 168 16.68 -8.52 -26.65
C ALA A 168 17.70 -7.43 -27.00
N ASP A 169 18.44 -7.01 -25.97
CA ASP A 169 19.62 -6.19 -26.09
C ASP A 169 20.81 -7.00 -25.52
N ASN A 170 21.68 -7.50 -26.41
CA ASN A 170 22.75 -8.42 -26.08
C ASN A 170 22.22 -9.65 -25.32
N SER A 171 22.63 -9.83 -24.05
CA SER A 171 22.22 -10.93 -23.17
C SER A 171 21.03 -10.57 -22.25
N ILE A 172 20.40 -9.43 -22.45
CA ILE A 172 19.25 -8.97 -21.67
C ILE A 172 17.99 -9.13 -22.52
N LEU A 173 17.02 -9.91 -22.03
CA LEU A 173 15.71 -10.05 -22.61
C LEU A 173 14.71 -9.17 -21.88
N HIS A 174 14.10 -8.24 -22.59
CA HIS A 174 12.98 -7.43 -22.10
C HIS A 174 11.67 -8.07 -22.57
N CYS A 175 10.79 -8.35 -21.64
CA CYS A 175 9.52 -9.02 -21.92
C CYS A 175 8.37 -8.30 -21.23
N THR A 176 7.33 -7.95 -21.98
CA THR A 176 6.05 -7.48 -21.47
C THR A 176 5.08 -8.65 -21.47
N ILE A 177 4.56 -9.02 -20.30
CA ILE A 177 3.67 -10.18 -20.15
C ILE A 177 2.41 -9.80 -19.36
N GLU A 178 1.27 -10.30 -19.82
CA GLU A 178 -0.01 -10.21 -19.12
C GLU A 178 -0.30 -11.54 -18.42
N GLY A 179 -0.63 -11.49 -17.13
CA GLY A 179 -0.99 -12.69 -16.35
C GLY A 179 0.20 -13.48 -15.83
N SER A 180 0.19 -14.81 -16.01
CA SER A 180 1.18 -15.72 -15.43
C SER A 180 2.53 -15.65 -16.13
N VAL A 181 3.60 -15.59 -15.36
CA VAL A 181 4.99 -15.65 -15.84
C VAL A 181 5.53 -17.09 -15.96
N ASP A 182 4.73 -18.10 -15.59
CA ASP A 182 5.18 -19.50 -15.49
C ASP A 182 5.79 -20.02 -16.79
N ALA A 183 5.11 -19.80 -17.92
CA ALA A 183 5.60 -20.24 -19.22
C ALA A 183 6.93 -19.55 -19.62
N LEU A 184 7.06 -18.26 -19.29
CA LEU A 184 8.28 -17.49 -19.53
C LEU A 184 9.44 -18.04 -18.71
N ILE A 185 9.23 -18.29 -17.41
CA ILE A 185 10.26 -18.84 -16.51
C ILE A 185 10.68 -20.23 -16.95
N LYS A 186 9.75 -21.11 -17.38
CA LYS A 186 10.06 -22.45 -17.87
C LYS A 186 10.93 -22.45 -19.13
N ILE A 187 10.72 -21.51 -20.05
CA ILE A 187 11.60 -21.36 -21.20
C ILE A 187 12.93 -20.74 -20.79
N ALA A 188 12.91 -19.67 -19.96
CA ALA A 188 14.15 -19.05 -19.49
C ALA A 188 15.06 -20.02 -18.75
N SER A 189 14.51 -20.98 -17.98
CA SER A 189 15.28 -21.99 -17.25
C SER A 189 16.04 -22.99 -18.13
N GLN A 190 15.82 -23.00 -19.44
CA GLN A 190 16.61 -23.78 -20.40
C GLN A 190 17.96 -23.13 -20.73
N PHE A 191 18.15 -21.89 -20.29
CA PHE A 191 19.36 -21.08 -20.49
C PHE A 191 19.96 -20.75 -19.12
N GLU A 192 21.23 -20.36 -19.10
CA GLU A 192 21.86 -19.87 -17.87
C GLU A 192 21.39 -18.46 -17.55
N VAL A 193 20.49 -18.35 -16.57
CA VAL A 193 19.93 -17.06 -16.09
C VAL A 193 20.83 -16.51 -14.99
N VAL A 194 21.31 -15.28 -15.17
CA VAL A 194 22.14 -14.56 -14.21
C VAL A 194 21.31 -13.73 -13.24
N ASN A 195 20.27 -13.06 -13.75
CA ASN A 195 19.39 -12.22 -12.93
C ASN A 195 18.00 -12.08 -13.58
N ILE A 196 16.99 -11.82 -12.75
CA ILE A 196 15.64 -11.45 -13.21
C ILE A 196 15.19 -10.23 -12.42
N THR A 197 14.86 -9.16 -13.12
CA THR A 197 14.28 -7.94 -12.54
C THR A 197 12.87 -7.78 -13.05
N SER A 198 11.93 -7.54 -12.14
CA SER A 198 10.54 -7.20 -12.47
C SER A 198 10.35 -5.70 -12.25
N HIS A 199 9.93 -5.02 -13.28
CA HIS A 199 9.43 -3.65 -13.17
C HIS A 199 7.90 -3.75 -13.14
N GLU A 200 7.31 -3.37 -12.01
CA GLU A 200 5.85 -3.28 -11.93
C GLU A 200 5.39 -2.17 -12.86
N PRO A 201 4.45 -2.44 -13.75
CA PRO A 201 3.92 -1.39 -14.61
C PRO A 201 3.15 -0.40 -13.76
N ASP A 202 3.25 0.85 -14.13
CA ASP A 202 2.36 1.88 -13.64
C ASP A 202 0.94 1.57 -14.16
N LEU A 203 0.07 1.01 -13.33
CA LEU A 203 -1.31 0.64 -13.69
C LEU A 203 -2.16 1.89 -14.05
N LEU A 204 -1.56 3.07 -14.03
CA LEU A 204 -2.18 4.35 -14.35
C LEU A 204 -1.72 4.94 -15.69
N GLN A 205 -0.88 4.24 -16.46
CA GLN A 205 -0.54 4.65 -17.84
C GLN A 205 -1.53 3.99 -18.81
N ASP A 206 -2.61 4.71 -19.08
CA ASP A 206 -3.38 4.96 -20.34
C ASP A 206 -4.76 5.57 -20.06
#